data_499d7894e429827a990cff9eaf0f6fae
#
_entry.id   499d7894e429827a990cff9eaf0f6fae
#
_cell.length_a   1.000
_cell.length_b   1.000
_cell.length_c   1.000
_cell.angle_alpha   90.00
_cell.angle_beta   90.00
_cell.angle_gamma   90.00
#
_symmetry.space_group_name_H-M   'P 1'
#
loop_
_entity.id
_entity.type
_entity.pdbx_description
1 polymer ?
#
loop_
_entity_poly.entity_id
_entity_poly.type
_entity_poly.pdbx_seq_one_letter_code
_entity_poly.pdbx_strand_id
1 'polypeptide(L)'
;PAINNAVRDVIRKGTPVICLTSDLPSSGRTAYVGSDQFASGATAGWLCGQFLPQNIAQKVLLVSSVPFRCQLDREQGFRQVLRSEFPSLTIDEKVNSDESPEITYDAIRRHIAKNGPPAAIYNVSGANLGIGRALQDENLVGKTRFLGHELNANSRKLLEDGIMDLTIGHDFDQEM
;
A
#
# COMPACT_ATOMS: atom_id res chain seq x y z
N PRO A 1 6.26 6.22 20.58
CA PRO A 1 6.86 7.11 21.62
C PRO A 1 8.25 6.65 22.05
N ALA A 2 8.48 5.36 22.35
CA ALA A 2 9.76 4.85 22.86
C ALA A 2 10.92 5.07 21.89
N ILE A 3 10.75 4.76 20.61
CA ILE A 3 11.78 4.95 19.57
C ILE A 3 12.15 6.44 19.42
N ASN A 4 11.16 7.34 19.41
CA ASN A 4 11.43 8.77 19.29
C ASN A 4 12.26 9.30 20.47
N ASN A 5 12.02 8.80 21.69
CA ASN A 5 12.82 9.18 22.84
C ASN A 5 14.25 8.66 22.73
N ALA A 6 14.44 7.40 22.34
CA ALA A 6 15.77 6.83 22.12
C ALA A 6 16.57 7.62 21.06
N VAL A 7 15.92 8.01 19.95
CA VAL A 7 16.56 8.86 18.92
C VAL A 7 16.97 10.21 19.48
N ARG A 8 16.10 10.87 20.25
CA ARG A 8 16.46 12.16 20.92
C ARG A 8 17.62 12.01 21.88
N ASP A 9 17.70 10.90 22.63
CA ASP A 9 18.79 10.65 23.55
C ASP A 9 20.13 10.46 22.84
N VAL A 10 20.13 9.77 21.68
CA VAL A 10 21.32 9.61 20.84
C VAL A 10 21.78 10.94 20.28
N ILE A 11 20.85 11.76 19.76
CA ILE A 11 21.16 13.08 19.19
C ILE A 11 21.72 14.01 20.26
N ARG A 12 21.14 14.00 21.48
CA ARG A 12 21.67 14.79 22.61
C ARG A 12 23.10 14.42 22.99
N LYS A 13 23.54 13.20 22.70
CA LYS A 13 24.93 12.75 22.88
C LYS A 13 25.86 13.14 21.73
N GLY A 14 25.35 13.91 20.75
CA GLY A 14 26.15 14.39 19.61
C GLY A 14 26.20 13.45 18.40
N THR A 15 25.45 12.35 18.41
CA THR A 15 25.42 11.41 17.27
C THR A 15 24.27 11.76 16.33
N PRO A 16 24.52 12.07 15.04
CA PRO A 16 23.46 12.30 14.07
C PRO A 16 22.69 11.02 13.79
N VAL A 17 21.38 11.16 13.58
CA VAL A 17 20.48 10.04 13.23
C VAL A 17 19.78 10.35 11.92
N ILE A 18 19.92 9.46 10.94
CA ILE A 18 19.25 9.51 9.64
C ILE A 18 18.20 8.40 9.62
N CYS A 19 16.96 8.76 9.31
CA CYS A 19 15.91 7.78 9.03
C CYS A 19 15.96 7.40 7.55
N LEU A 20 15.90 6.11 7.25
CA LEU A 20 15.90 5.58 5.89
C LEU A 20 14.58 4.85 5.62
N THR A 21 13.99 5.08 4.45
CA THR A 21 12.75 4.46 3.96
C THR A 21 11.48 4.80 4.77
N SER A 22 11.55 4.74 6.10
CA SER A 22 10.43 5.09 6.99
C SER A 22 10.83 6.21 7.96
N ASP A 23 10.03 7.27 7.97
CA ASP A 23 10.33 8.49 8.71
C ASP A 23 9.86 8.46 10.18
N LEU A 24 10.56 9.24 11.01
CA LEU A 24 10.24 9.52 12.41
C LEU A 24 10.19 11.05 12.67
N PRO A 25 9.20 11.77 12.12
CA PRO A 25 9.21 13.24 12.09
C PRO A 25 9.28 13.90 13.46
N SER A 26 8.74 13.27 14.51
CA SER A 26 8.76 13.83 15.89
C SER A 26 9.94 13.35 16.74
N SER A 27 10.94 12.72 16.15
CA SER A 27 12.09 12.18 16.88
C SER A 27 13.24 13.19 17.07
N GLY A 28 13.25 14.28 16.30
CA GLY A 28 14.39 15.20 16.22
C GLY A 28 15.53 14.68 15.35
N ARG A 29 15.26 13.66 14.50
CA ARG A 29 16.23 13.11 13.54
C ARG A 29 16.94 14.18 12.74
N THR A 30 18.18 13.92 12.38
CA THR A 30 19.01 14.85 11.59
C THR A 30 18.49 14.96 10.15
N ALA A 31 18.15 13.84 9.52
CA ALA A 31 17.62 13.80 8.17
C ALA A 31 16.69 12.58 7.96
N TYR A 32 15.91 12.65 6.90
CA TYR A 32 15.18 11.52 6.34
C TYR A 32 15.57 11.36 4.88
N VAL A 33 15.84 10.12 4.48
CA VAL A 33 16.08 9.73 3.10
C VAL A 33 15.09 8.64 2.75
N GLY A 34 14.29 8.86 1.72
CA GLY A 34 13.25 7.93 1.29
C GLY A 34 12.15 8.63 0.51
N SER A 35 11.27 7.85 -0.08
CA SER A 35 10.17 8.35 -0.87
C SER A 35 9.11 9.05 0.00
N ASP A 36 8.41 10.02 -0.57
CA ASP A 36 7.20 10.57 0.02
C ASP A 36 6.07 9.52 -0.03
N GLN A 37 5.84 8.87 1.09
CA GLN A 37 4.87 7.78 1.20
C GLN A 37 3.43 8.25 1.02
N PHE A 38 3.13 9.49 1.43
CA PHE A 38 1.82 10.09 1.20
C PHE A 38 1.60 10.35 -0.29
N ALA A 39 2.57 10.95 -0.98
CA ALA A 39 2.52 11.18 -2.42
C ALA A 39 2.44 9.86 -3.20
N SER A 40 3.14 8.81 -2.75
CA SER A 40 3.05 7.48 -3.34
C SER A 40 1.62 6.91 -3.24
N GLY A 41 0.99 7.04 -2.07
CA GLY A 41 -0.41 6.66 -1.88
C GLY A 41 -1.38 7.49 -2.73
N ALA A 42 -1.16 8.81 -2.81
CA ALA A 42 -1.96 9.70 -3.64
C ALA A 42 -1.85 9.33 -5.14
N THR A 43 -0.64 9.00 -5.61
CA THR A 43 -0.40 8.50 -6.97
C THR A 43 -1.16 7.21 -7.23
N ALA A 44 -1.11 6.24 -6.30
CA ALA A 44 -1.89 5.02 -6.40
C ALA A 44 -3.40 5.30 -6.48
N GLY A 45 -3.91 6.23 -5.68
CA GLY A 45 -5.31 6.64 -5.69
C GLY A 45 -5.74 7.24 -7.03
N TRP A 46 -4.91 8.12 -7.59
CA TRP A 46 -5.17 8.74 -8.90
C TRP A 46 -5.18 7.69 -10.02
N LEU A 47 -4.17 6.81 -10.07
CA LEU A 47 -4.09 5.74 -11.06
C LEU A 47 -5.23 4.72 -10.91
N CYS A 48 -5.61 4.35 -9.68
CA CYS A 48 -6.77 3.51 -9.42
C CYS A 48 -8.05 4.12 -10.02
N GLY A 49 -8.25 5.42 -9.80
CA GLY A 49 -9.36 6.15 -10.37
C GLY A 49 -9.35 6.17 -11.90
N GLN A 50 -8.18 6.28 -12.54
CA GLN A 50 -8.07 6.24 -14.01
C GLN A 50 -8.37 4.84 -14.60
N PHE A 51 -8.12 3.78 -13.86
CA PHE A 51 -8.39 2.41 -14.32
C PHE A 51 -9.87 2.02 -14.22
N LEU A 52 -10.68 2.76 -13.48
CA LEU A 52 -12.05 2.40 -13.18
C LEU A 52 -13.05 3.38 -13.83
N PRO A 53 -14.24 2.88 -14.25
CA PRO A 53 -15.33 3.75 -14.74
C PRO A 53 -15.75 4.81 -13.70
N GLN A 54 -15.84 6.07 -14.12
CA GLN A 54 -16.13 7.20 -13.23
C GLN A 54 -17.63 7.40 -12.92
N ASN A 55 -18.49 6.82 -13.73
CA ASN A 55 -19.95 7.02 -13.67
C ASN A 55 -20.71 5.88 -12.93
N ILE A 56 -19.99 4.96 -12.33
CA ILE A 56 -20.53 3.80 -11.63
C ILE A 56 -19.98 3.77 -10.21
N ALA A 57 -20.84 3.64 -9.22
CA ALA A 57 -20.42 3.46 -7.83
C ALA A 57 -19.72 2.11 -7.67
N GLN A 58 -18.48 2.11 -7.19
CA GLN A 58 -17.66 0.91 -7.06
C GLN A 58 -16.93 0.90 -5.72
N LYS A 59 -16.61 -0.30 -5.27
CA LYS A 59 -15.87 -0.53 -4.03
C LYS A 59 -14.42 -0.87 -4.33
N VAL A 60 -13.52 -0.23 -3.59
CA VAL A 60 -12.09 -0.50 -3.58
C VAL A 60 -11.71 -1.12 -2.25
N LEU A 61 -11.04 -2.26 -2.28
CA LEU A 61 -10.56 -2.94 -1.09
C LEU A 61 -9.16 -2.43 -0.74
N LEU A 62 -8.98 -1.98 0.51
CA LEU A 62 -7.68 -1.61 1.04
C LEU A 62 -7.09 -2.78 1.83
N VAL A 63 -5.85 -3.15 1.51
CA VAL A 63 -5.08 -4.16 2.24
C VAL A 63 -3.89 -3.51 2.92
N SER A 64 -3.74 -3.73 4.21
CA SER A 64 -2.60 -3.25 5.00
C SER A 64 -2.18 -4.31 6.02
N SER A 65 -1.02 -4.13 6.64
CA SER A 65 -0.57 -4.98 7.74
C SER A 65 -0.60 -4.23 9.08
N VAL A 66 0.46 -4.32 9.83
CA VAL A 66 0.67 -3.56 11.07
C VAL A 66 0.80 -2.05 10.78
N PRO A 67 0.56 -1.17 11.77
CA PRO A 67 0.54 0.27 11.56
C PRO A 67 1.95 0.86 11.43
N PHE A 68 2.71 0.44 10.42
CA PHE A 68 3.93 1.11 10.02
C PHE A 68 3.61 2.51 9.47
N ARG A 69 4.45 3.48 9.79
CA ARG A 69 4.25 4.87 9.38
C ARG A 69 4.09 5.01 7.86
N CYS A 70 4.96 4.35 7.09
CA CYS A 70 4.90 4.38 5.63
C CYS A 70 3.56 3.85 5.09
N GLN A 71 3.01 2.78 5.66
CA GLN A 71 1.71 2.25 5.24
C GLN A 71 0.56 3.19 5.59
N LEU A 72 0.61 3.83 6.77
CA LEU A 72 -0.40 4.83 7.17
C LEU A 72 -0.39 6.05 6.24
N ASP A 73 0.79 6.54 5.90
CA ASP A 73 0.93 7.69 5.00
C ASP A 73 0.44 7.34 3.58
N ARG A 74 0.77 6.15 3.05
CA ARG A 74 0.23 5.63 1.77
C ARG A 74 -1.29 5.54 1.81
N GLU A 75 -1.86 4.95 2.86
CA GLU A 75 -3.32 4.86 3.04
C GLU A 75 -3.97 6.23 3.05
N GLN A 76 -3.41 7.20 3.77
CA GLN A 76 -3.96 8.56 3.86
C GLN A 76 -3.95 9.27 2.49
N GLY A 77 -2.84 9.20 1.75
CA GLY A 77 -2.75 9.78 0.41
C GLY A 77 -3.76 9.17 -0.56
N PHE A 78 -3.89 7.85 -0.56
CA PHE A 78 -4.86 7.13 -1.36
C PHE A 78 -6.31 7.55 -1.06
N ARG A 79 -6.69 7.54 0.23
CA ARG A 79 -8.03 7.96 0.68
C ARG A 79 -8.34 9.41 0.35
N GLN A 80 -7.35 10.30 0.44
CA GLN A 80 -7.55 11.71 0.11
C GLN A 80 -7.91 11.86 -1.36
N VAL A 81 -7.15 11.26 -2.28
CA VAL A 81 -7.39 11.38 -3.72
C VAL A 81 -8.72 10.74 -4.11
N LEU A 82 -9.04 9.54 -3.61
CA LEU A 82 -10.35 8.95 -3.94
C LEU A 82 -11.50 9.86 -3.51
N ARG A 83 -11.43 10.46 -2.33
CA ARG A 83 -12.50 11.35 -1.84
C ARG A 83 -12.63 12.65 -2.63
N SER A 84 -11.51 13.25 -3.06
CA SER A 84 -11.54 14.54 -3.76
C SER A 84 -11.81 14.41 -5.26
N GLU A 85 -11.20 13.42 -5.91
CA GLU A 85 -11.21 13.30 -7.36
C GLU A 85 -12.16 12.22 -7.90
N PHE A 86 -12.45 11.18 -7.10
CA PHE A 86 -13.21 10.00 -7.55
C PHE A 86 -14.33 9.62 -6.56
N PRO A 87 -15.33 10.49 -6.36
CA PRO A 87 -16.36 10.29 -5.34
C PRO A 87 -17.26 9.06 -5.58
N SER A 88 -17.27 8.50 -6.79
CA SER A 88 -17.93 7.23 -7.12
C SER A 88 -17.21 6.00 -6.57
N LEU A 89 -15.92 6.15 -6.20
CA LEU A 89 -15.12 5.07 -5.64
C LEU A 89 -15.12 5.17 -4.11
N THR A 90 -15.63 4.14 -3.46
CA THR A 90 -15.64 4.07 -1.99
C THR A 90 -14.71 2.98 -1.50
N ILE A 91 -13.97 3.27 -0.43
CA ILE A 91 -13.15 2.24 0.21
C ILE A 91 -14.06 1.39 1.09
N ASP A 92 -14.06 0.10 0.82
CA ASP A 92 -14.73 -0.92 1.62
C ASP A 92 -13.99 -1.21 2.93
N GLU A 93 -14.30 -2.30 3.60
CA GLU A 93 -13.57 -2.73 4.80
C GLU A 93 -12.06 -2.84 4.51
N LYS A 94 -11.24 -2.43 5.47
CA LYS A 94 -9.81 -2.65 5.41
C LYS A 94 -9.48 -4.09 5.83
N VAL A 95 -8.75 -4.81 4.97
CA VAL A 95 -8.26 -6.15 5.25
C VAL A 95 -6.86 -6.07 5.85
N ASN A 96 -6.64 -6.82 6.91
CA ASN A 96 -5.32 -6.95 7.54
C ASN A 96 -4.58 -8.17 6.98
N SER A 97 -3.38 -7.97 6.46
CA SER A 97 -2.54 -8.99 5.81
C SER A 97 -1.51 -9.62 6.73
N ASP A 98 -1.17 -8.96 7.82
CA ASP A 98 -0.09 -9.35 8.75
C ASP A 98 1.26 -9.69 8.03
N GLU A 99 1.52 -9.07 6.87
CA GLU A 99 2.66 -9.34 5.96
C GLU A 99 2.77 -10.81 5.52
N SER A 100 1.80 -11.67 5.81
CA SER A 100 1.77 -13.09 5.43
C SER A 100 0.95 -13.30 4.15
N PRO A 101 1.53 -13.92 3.11
CA PRO A 101 0.79 -14.29 1.91
C PRO A 101 -0.41 -15.20 2.19
N GLU A 102 -0.27 -16.15 3.13
CA GLU A 102 -1.32 -17.11 3.49
C GLU A 102 -2.48 -16.41 4.20
N ILE A 103 -2.18 -15.59 5.22
CA ILE A 103 -3.20 -14.82 5.94
C ILE A 103 -3.92 -13.87 4.98
N THR A 104 -3.16 -13.22 4.09
CA THR A 104 -3.71 -12.30 3.09
C THR A 104 -4.62 -13.05 2.12
N TYR A 105 -4.19 -14.20 1.58
CA TYR A 105 -5.00 -15.03 0.70
C TYR A 105 -6.35 -15.38 1.32
N ASP A 106 -6.35 -15.91 2.54
CA ASP A 106 -7.57 -16.29 3.25
C ASP A 106 -8.47 -15.07 3.55
N ALA A 107 -7.87 -13.94 3.90
CA ALA A 107 -8.61 -12.72 4.21
C ALA A 107 -9.28 -12.13 2.96
N ILE A 108 -8.60 -12.13 1.82
CA ILE A 108 -9.17 -11.68 0.53
C ILE A 108 -10.32 -12.59 0.11
N ARG A 109 -10.15 -13.90 0.17
CA ARG A 109 -11.23 -14.85 -0.18
C ARG A 109 -12.45 -14.72 0.73
N ARG A 110 -12.25 -14.57 2.03
CA ARG A 110 -13.36 -14.31 2.97
C ARG A 110 -14.07 -13.01 2.66
N HIS A 111 -13.32 -11.96 2.31
CA HIS A 111 -13.91 -10.68 1.92
C HIS A 111 -14.77 -10.82 0.66
N ILE A 112 -14.24 -11.47 -0.39
CA ILE A 112 -14.97 -11.71 -1.66
C ILE A 112 -16.23 -12.53 -1.42
N ALA A 113 -16.14 -13.59 -0.62
CA ALA A 113 -17.30 -14.44 -0.30
C ALA A 113 -18.39 -13.69 0.45
N LYS A 114 -18.04 -12.73 1.32
CA LYS A 114 -18.99 -11.94 2.12
C LYS A 114 -19.57 -10.75 1.34
N ASN A 115 -18.75 -10.03 0.59
CA ASN A 115 -19.08 -8.71 0.05
C ASN A 115 -19.14 -8.66 -1.48
N GLY A 116 -18.78 -9.75 -2.15
CA GLY A 116 -18.56 -9.80 -3.60
C GLY A 116 -17.19 -9.26 -4.01
N PRO A 117 -16.85 -9.38 -5.31
CA PRO A 117 -15.55 -8.93 -5.81
C PRO A 117 -15.45 -7.40 -5.78
N PRO A 118 -14.34 -6.85 -5.28
CA PRO A 118 -14.07 -5.41 -5.37
C PRO A 118 -13.67 -5.03 -6.80
N ALA A 119 -13.92 -3.78 -7.19
CA ALA A 119 -13.48 -3.26 -8.49
C ALA A 119 -11.95 -3.10 -8.55
N ALA A 120 -11.34 -2.77 -7.42
CA ALA A 120 -9.89 -2.74 -7.26
C ALA A 120 -9.46 -3.18 -5.85
N ILE A 121 -8.22 -3.67 -5.77
CA ILE A 121 -7.51 -3.93 -4.52
C ILE A 121 -6.28 -3.03 -4.49
N TYR A 122 -6.15 -2.21 -3.44
CA TYR A 122 -4.93 -1.47 -3.18
C TYR A 122 -4.22 -2.04 -1.95
N ASN A 123 -3.02 -2.57 -2.16
CA ASN A 123 -2.18 -3.12 -1.10
C ASN A 123 -1.08 -2.13 -0.72
N VAL A 124 -1.11 -1.63 0.51
CA VAL A 124 -0.05 -0.75 1.05
C VAL A 124 1.08 -1.52 1.73
N SER A 125 0.92 -2.86 1.85
CA SER A 125 1.84 -3.79 2.54
C SER A 125 2.63 -4.68 1.57
N GLY A 126 3.38 -5.66 2.09
CA GLY A 126 4.26 -6.50 1.28
C GLY A 126 3.64 -7.79 0.72
N ALA A 127 2.48 -8.23 1.18
CA ALA A 127 1.92 -9.57 0.91
C ALA A 127 1.23 -9.73 -0.46
N ASN A 128 1.80 -9.18 -1.53
CA ASN A 128 1.23 -9.19 -2.89
C ASN A 128 0.93 -10.59 -3.43
N LEU A 129 1.74 -11.61 -3.09
CA LEU A 129 1.52 -12.98 -3.57
C LEU A 129 0.19 -13.55 -3.10
N GLY A 130 -0.22 -13.29 -1.86
CA GLY A 130 -1.49 -13.77 -1.32
C GLY A 130 -2.69 -13.20 -2.08
N ILE A 131 -2.63 -11.91 -2.42
CA ILE A 131 -3.67 -11.25 -3.23
C ILE A 131 -3.71 -11.86 -4.63
N GLY A 132 -2.53 -11.99 -5.28
CA GLY A 132 -2.45 -12.56 -6.62
C GLY A 132 -3.05 -13.95 -6.71
N ARG A 133 -2.73 -14.85 -5.76
CA ARG A 133 -3.32 -16.19 -5.67
C ARG A 133 -4.84 -16.16 -5.48
N ALA A 134 -5.32 -15.29 -4.59
CA ALA A 134 -6.76 -15.16 -4.37
C ALA A 134 -7.50 -14.70 -5.62
N LEU A 135 -6.95 -13.73 -6.37
CA LEU A 135 -7.53 -13.27 -7.63
C LEU A 135 -7.55 -14.36 -8.71
N GLN A 136 -6.51 -15.22 -8.77
CA GLN A 136 -6.47 -16.35 -9.70
C GLN A 136 -7.55 -17.39 -9.34
N ASP A 137 -7.63 -17.82 -8.09
CA ASP A 137 -8.56 -18.85 -7.64
C ASP A 137 -10.03 -18.42 -7.73
N GLU A 138 -10.29 -17.11 -7.56
CA GLU A 138 -11.63 -16.54 -7.70
C GLU A 138 -11.97 -16.12 -9.15
N ASN A 139 -11.08 -16.37 -10.13
CA ASN A 139 -11.24 -15.98 -11.54
C ASN A 139 -11.47 -14.47 -11.73
N LEU A 140 -10.78 -13.63 -10.95
CA LEU A 140 -10.89 -12.17 -10.91
C LEU A 140 -9.72 -11.45 -11.61
N VAL A 141 -8.73 -12.17 -12.11
CA VAL A 141 -7.62 -11.60 -12.89
C VAL A 141 -8.17 -10.80 -14.07
N GLY A 142 -7.74 -9.55 -14.21
CA GLY A 142 -8.23 -8.62 -15.25
C GLY A 142 -9.63 -8.04 -15.01
N LYS A 143 -10.39 -8.57 -14.04
CA LYS A 143 -11.70 -8.05 -13.63
C LYS A 143 -11.64 -7.15 -12.42
N THR A 144 -10.77 -7.47 -11.47
CA THR A 144 -10.41 -6.63 -10.32
C THR A 144 -9.05 -6.02 -10.56
N ARG A 145 -8.91 -4.70 -10.49
CA ARG A 145 -7.62 -4.02 -10.62
C ARG A 145 -6.79 -4.24 -9.38
N PHE A 146 -5.52 -4.59 -9.55
CA PHE A 146 -4.61 -4.83 -8.43
C PHE A 146 -3.43 -3.87 -8.45
N LEU A 147 -3.37 -3.01 -7.43
CA LEU A 147 -2.31 -2.02 -7.23
C LEU A 147 -1.56 -2.32 -5.93
N GLY A 148 -0.24 -2.17 -5.93
CA GLY A 148 0.57 -2.40 -4.74
C GLY A 148 1.86 -1.61 -4.75
N HIS A 149 2.75 -1.99 -3.84
CA HIS A 149 4.06 -1.38 -3.68
C HIS A 149 5.18 -2.39 -3.83
N GLU A 150 6.38 -1.86 -4.10
CA GLU A 150 7.66 -2.56 -4.17
C GLU A 150 7.81 -3.47 -5.40
N LEU A 151 8.69 -3.05 -6.31
CA LEU A 151 9.09 -3.86 -7.45
C LEU A 151 10.18 -4.86 -7.02
N ASN A 152 9.75 -6.03 -6.60
CA ASN A 152 10.61 -7.16 -6.29
C ASN A 152 10.34 -8.34 -7.26
N ALA A 153 11.01 -9.48 -7.07
CA ALA A 153 10.83 -10.64 -7.95
C ALA A 153 9.37 -11.12 -8.02
N ASN A 154 8.65 -11.07 -6.89
CA ASN A 154 7.27 -11.52 -6.81
C ASN A 154 6.31 -10.56 -7.52
N SER A 155 6.39 -9.27 -7.24
CA SER A 155 5.53 -8.26 -7.89
C SER A 155 5.83 -8.13 -9.38
N ARG A 156 7.11 -8.27 -9.79
CA ARG A 156 7.49 -8.37 -11.21
C ARG A 156 6.77 -9.53 -11.89
N LYS A 157 6.80 -10.73 -11.29
CA LYS A 157 6.12 -11.89 -11.83
C LYS A 157 4.62 -11.68 -11.94
N LEU A 158 3.99 -11.09 -10.93
CA LEU A 158 2.55 -10.78 -10.96
C LEU A 158 2.19 -9.77 -12.06
N LEU A 159 3.06 -8.78 -12.34
CA LEU A 159 2.89 -7.84 -13.44
C LEU A 159 3.04 -8.52 -14.79
N GLU A 160 4.08 -9.34 -14.98
CA GLU A 160 4.35 -10.08 -16.23
C GLU A 160 3.23 -11.07 -16.56
N ASP A 161 2.63 -11.70 -15.54
CA ASP A 161 1.49 -12.61 -15.68
C ASP A 161 0.14 -11.88 -15.85
N GLY A 162 0.12 -10.54 -15.80
CA GLY A 162 -1.11 -9.74 -15.91
C GLY A 162 -2.06 -9.86 -14.72
N ILE A 163 -1.59 -10.33 -13.57
CA ILE A 163 -2.37 -10.48 -12.33
C ILE A 163 -2.40 -9.16 -11.57
N MET A 164 -1.29 -8.44 -11.56
CA MET A 164 -1.12 -7.13 -10.97
C MET A 164 -1.08 -6.08 -12.07
N ASP A 165 -1.81 -4.98 -11.91
CA ASP A 165 -1.87 -3.90 -12.91
C ASP A 165 -0.79 -2.85 -12.68
N LEU A 166 -0.40 -2.62 -11.42
CA LEU A 166 0.54 -1.55 -11.06
C LEU A 166 1.30 -1.89 -9.77
N THR A 167 2.59 -1.58 -9.74
CA THR A 167 3.37 -1.46 -8.51
C THR A 167 4.11 -0.13 -8.46
N ILE A 168 4.13 0.50 -7.29
CA ILE A 168 4.92 1.70 -7.03
C ILE A 168 6.20 1.26 -6.35
N GLY A 169 7.32 1.48 -7.02
CA GLY A 169 8.66 1.11 -6.54
C GLY A 169 9.37 2.26 -5.82
N HIS A 170 10.48 1.92 -5.19
CA HIS A 170 11.49 2.84 -4.68
C HIS A 170 12.73 2.77 -5.57
N ASP A 171 13.41 3.88 -5.74
CA ASP A 171 14.73 3.91 -6.34
C ASP A 171 15.78 3.87 -5.22
N PHE A 172 16.12 2.67 -4.78
CA PHE A 172 17.08 2.48 -3.69
C PHE A 172 18.48 3.00 -4.02
N ASP A 173 18.86 3.05 -5.31
CA ASP A 173 20.18 3.59 -5.71
C ASP A 173 20.24 5.11 -5.53
N GLN A 174 19.11 5.80 -5.63
CA GLN A 174 19.03 7.24 -5.33
C GLN A 174 18.83 7.54 -3.83
N GLU A 175 18.32 6.59 -3.06
CA GLU A 175 18.11 6.74 -1.62
C GLU A 175 19.37 6.47 -0.80
N MET A 176 20.40 5.80 -1.35
CA MET A 176 21.69 5.50 -0.70
C MET A 176 22.81 6.43 -1.15
#